data_1090b8be17f92a0118e700dd30efe70b
#
_entry.id   1090b8be17f92a0118e700dd30efe70b
#
_cell.length_a   1.000
_cell.length_b   1.000
_cell.length_c   1.000
_cell.angle_alpha   90.00
_cell.angle_beta   90.00
_cell.angle_gamma   90.00
#
_symmetry.space_group_name_H-M   'P 1'
#
loop_
_entity.id
_entity.type
_entity.pdbx_description
1 polymer ?
#
loop_
_entity_poly.entity_id
_entity_poly.type
_entity_poly.pdbx_seq_one_letter_code
_entity_poly.pdbx_strand_id
1 'polypeptide(L)'
;GREIRMLSFGTGKKVLFACAFHGMEWLTTLVILRFLDELLESISKKNFFCGIRTENAFHNRTLCVVPCVNPDGVEISINGAESAGEYCDSIKAIGSEKRWQANATGVDINHNFNAGWKALKALEIKNGINAPAPTRFGGKLPESEPESRAMARLCRNNDFIRAFAFHSQGEEIYWSFGEYMPENARLQGELLAELSGYTMSEPDGLAVGGGFKDWFVETFNSPAFTIEIGNGKNPLPISDLEGIYERLKQMLLISIVM
;
A
#
# COMPACT_ATOMS: atom_id res chain seq x y z
N GLY A 1 -11.89 14.90 -8.05
CA GLY A 1 -11.12 13.94 -7.30
C GLY A 1 -11.08 14.29 -5.82
N ARG A 2 -10.93 13.28 -5.00
CA ARG A 2 -10.79 13.41 -3.54
C ARG A 2 -9.34 13.70 -3.17
N GLU A 3 -9.13 14.32 -2.00
CA GLU A 3 -7.79 14.61 -1.51
C GLU A 3 -7.07 13.34 -1.00
N ILE A 4 -5.79 13.22 -1.31
CA ILE A 4 -4.89 12.26 -0.69
C ILE A 4 -4.20 12.97 0.48
N ARG A 5 -4.40 12.47 1.69
CA ARG A 5 -3.89 13.08 2.92
C ARG A 5 -2.73 12.28 3.50
N MET A 6 -1.80 12.97 4.15
CA MET A 6 -0.72 12.35 4.90
C MET A 6 -0.76 12.82 6.35
N LEU A 7 -0.61 11.88 7.27
CA LEU A 7 -0.38 12.13 8.69
C LEU A 7 1.11 11.95 8.97
N SER A 8 1.66 12.69 9.94
CA SER A 8 3.08 12.58 10.31
C SER A 8 3.25 12.69 11.82
N PHE A 9 4.02 11.78 12.39
CA PHE A 9 4.25 11.66 13.84
C PHE A 9 5.74 11.45 14.12
N GLY A 10 6.27 12.16 15.14
CA GLY A 10 7.67 12.04 15.54
C GLY A 10 8.61 12.98 14.80
N THR A 11 9.92 12.81 15.03
CA THR A 11 10.98 13.64 14.45
C THR A 11 12.20 12.78 14.13
N GLY A 12 12.79 12.96 12.93
CA GLY A 12 13.98 12.21 12.50
C GLY A 12 13.79 11.46 11.19
N LYS A 13 14.43 10.30 11.06
CA LYS A 13 14.39 9.48 9.84
C LYS A 13 12.97 9.04 9.52
N LYS A 14 12.54 9.23 8.27
CA LYS A 14 11.14 9.02 7.86
C LYS A 14 10.89 7.60 7.38
N VAL A 15 9.81 6.99 7.88
CA VAL A 15 9.24 5.73 7.42
C VAL A 15 7.86 6.00 6.85
N LEU A 16 7.54 5.46 5.69
CA LEU A 16 6.25 5.65 5.02
C LEU A 16 5.37 4.40 5.12
N PHE A 17 4.14 4.58 5.59
CA PHE A 17 3.04 3.61 5.47
C PHE A 17 2.03 4.16 4.45
N ALA A 18 1.67 3.38 3.45
CA ALA A 18 0.71 3.76 2.43
C ALA A 18 -0.31 2.64 2.22
N CYS A 19 -1.61 2.96 2.27
CA CYS A 19 -2.69 2.00 2.28
C CYS A 19 -3.69 2.28 1.15
N ALA A 20 -4.53 1.29 0.85
CA ALA A 20 -5.62 1.38 -0.11
C ALA A 20 -5.18 1.94 -1.48
N PHE A 21 -4.16 1.33 -2.08
CA PHE A 21 -3.82 1.54 -3.49
C PHE A 21 -4.94 1.00 -4.39
N HIS A 22 -5.56 -0.10 -3.98
CA HIS A 22 -6.70 -0.69 -4.65
C HIS A 22 -8.00 -0.38 -3.91
N GLY A 23 -9.04 -0.02 -4.67
CA GLY A 23 -10.30 0.44 -4.09
C GLY A 23 -10.98 -0.58 -3.17
N MET A 24 -10.96 -1.86 -3.53
CA MET A 24 -11.58 -2.91 -2.71
C MET A 24 -10.76 -3.34 -1.49
N GLU A 25 -9.55 -2.80 -1.31
CA GLU A 25 -8.64 -3.15 -0.22
C GLU A 25 -8.67 -2.11 0.92
N TRP A 26 -9.81 -1.46 1.11
CA TRP A 26 -10.03 -0.40 2.10
C TRP A 26 -9.80 -0.84 3.55
N LEU A 27 -9.83 -2.15 3.85
CA LEU A 27 -9.55 -2.66 5.20
C LEU A 27 -8.12 -2.36 5.64
N THR A 28 -7.16 -2.23 4.72
CA THR A 28 -5.77 -1.82 4.99
C THR A 28 -5.71 -0.47 5.70
N THR A 29 -6.55 0.49 5.27
CA THR A 29 -6.71 1.79 5.94
C THR A 29 -7.12 1.63 7.39
N LEU A 30 -8.15 0.80 7.65
CA LEU A 30 -8.68 0.63 8.99
C LEU A 30 -7.69 -0.06 9.94
N VAL A 31 -6.94 -1.05 9.46
CA VAL A 31 -5.89 -1.73 10.24
C VAL A 31 -4.83 -0.72 10.68
N ILE A 32 -4.37 0.14 9.78
CA ILE A 32 -3.34 1.13 10.10
C ILE A 32 -3.89 2.26 10.99
N LEU A 33 -5.13 2.69 10.79
CA LEU A 33 -5.75 3.69 11.69
C LEU A 33 -5.99 3.11 13.09
N ARG A 34 -6.39 1.84 13.21
CA ARG A 34 -6.53 1.13 14.48
C ARG A 34 -5.18 1.03 15.22
N PHE A 35 -4.10 0.74 14.48
CA PHE A 35 -2.74 0.76 15.01
C PHE A 35 -2.34 2.14 15.53
N LEU A 36 -2.59 3.20 14.75
CA LEU A 36 -2.27 4.57 15.16
C LEU A 36 -3.02 4.99 16.41
N ASP A 37 -4.31 4.64 16.51
CA ASP A 37 -5.14 4.98 17.66
C ASP A 37 -4.56 4.39 18.96
N GLU A 38 -4.27 3.10 18.99
CA GLU A 38 -3.70 2.43 20.15
C GLU A 38 -2.26 2.89 20.46
N LEU A 39 -1.43 3.09 19.44
CA LEU A 39 -0.06 3.56 19.61
C LEU A 39 -0.04 4.98 20.20
N LEU A 40 -0.83 5.91 19.66
CA LEU A 40 -0.88 7.30 20.13
C LEU A 40 -1.49 7.40 21.54
N GLU A 41 -2.49 6.58 21.83
CA GLU A 41 -3.02 6.47 23.19
C GLU A 41 -1.94 5.99 24.17
N SER A 42 -1.17 4.96 23.80
CA SER A 42 -0.08 4.42 24.61
C SER A 42 1.05 5.45 24.84
N ILE A 43 1.37 6.24 23.80
CA ILE A 43 2.34 7.34 23.91
C ILE A 43 1.82 8.41 24.87
N SER A 44 0.56 8.83 24.76
CA SER A 44 -0.03 9.86 25.62
C SER A 44 -0.03 9.45 27.09
N LYS A 45 -0.20 8.17 27.37
CA LYS A 45 -0.18 7.57 28.71
C LYS A 45 1.22 7.16 29.18
N LYS A 46 2.26 7.31 28.35
CA LYS A 46 3.64 6.85 28.61
C LYS A 46 3.73 5.37 28.97
N ASN A 47 2.89 4.56 28.33
CA ASN A 47 2.79 3.13 28.57
C ASN A 47 3.71 2.33 27.66
N PHE A 48 3.70 1.00 27.85
CA PHE A 48 4.30 0.05 26.91
C PHE A 48 3.30 -0.27 25.79
N PHE A 49 3.81 -0.41 24.58
CA PHE A 49 3.09 -0.98 23.45
C PHE A 49 3.91 -2.13 22.89
N CYS A 50 3.35 -3.33 22.80
CA CYS A 50 4.06 -4.56 22.41
C CYS A 50 5.41 -4.77 23.14
N GLY A 51 5.45 -4.49 24.45
CA GLY A 51 6.65 -4.64 25.26
C GLY A 51 7.72 -3.55 25.12
N ILE A 52 7.50 -2.57 24.24
CA ILE A 52 8.41 -1.44 23.99
C ILE A 52 7.85 -0.18 24.67
N ARG A 53 8.72 0.56 25.38
CA ARG A 53 8.33 1.87 25.89
C ARG A 53 8.05 2.82 24.73
N THR A 54 6.84 3.34 24.67
CA THR A 54 6.37 4.18 23.56
C THR A 54 7.11 5.50 23.42
N GLU A 55 7.70 6.01 24.51
CA GLU A 55 8.60 7.18 24.46
C GLU A 55 9.81 6.96 23.54
N ASN A 56 10.21 5.71 23.32
CA ASN A 56 11.33 5.34 22.47
C ASN A 56 10.89 5.00 21.03
N ALA A 57 9.61 4.74 20.79
CA ALA A 57 9.11 4.34 19.47
C ALA A 57 9.39 5.36 18.37
N PHE A 58 9.37 6.65 18.71
CA PHE A 58 9.67 7.75 17.80
C PHE A 58 11.02 8.42 18.06
N HIS A 59 11.92 7.77 18.84
CA HIS A 59 13.26 8.33 19.03
C HIS A 59 14.03 8.35 17.70
N ASN A 60 14.29 9.57 17.18
CA ASN A 60 14.90 9.76 15.85
C ASN A 60 14.17 9.05 14.71
N ARG A 61 12.85 8.93 14.81
CA ARG A 61 11.97 8.37 13.78
C ARG A 61 10.76 9.25 13.54
N THR A 62 10.35 9.33 12.29
CA THR A 62 9.08 9.94 11.86
C THR A 62 8.29 8.90 11.11
N LEU A 63 7.09 8.57 11.60
CA LEU A 63 6.13 7.79 10.86
C LEU A 63 5.27 8.74 10.02
N CYS A 64 5.30 8.56 8.70
CA CYS A 64 4.42 9.21 7.75
C CYS A 64 3.40 8.18 7.26
N VAL A 65 2.13 8.50 7.31
CA VAL A 65 1.04 7.60 6.91
C VAL A 65 0.17 8.26 5.86
N VAL A 66 0.03 7.61 4.71
CA VAL A 66 -0.99 7.91 3.70
C VAL A 66 -2.08 6.86 3.83
N PRO A 67 -3.16 7.15 4.56
CA PRO A 67 -4.16 6.13 4.91
C PRO A 67 -4.98 5.65 3.71
N CYS A 68 -5.08 6.45 2.66
CA CYS A 68 -5.79 6.07 1.44
C CYS A 68 -5.14 6.73 0.22
N VAL A 69 -4.47 5.92 -0.60
CA VAL A 69 -3.82 6.38 -1.84
C VAL A 69 -4.84 6.55 -2.96
N ASN A 70 -5.88 5.72 -2.99
CA ASN A 70 -6.91 5.69 -4.03
C ASN A 70 -8.32 5.96 -3.46
N PRO A 71 -8.60 7.19 -2.98
CA PRO A 71 -9.88 7.48 -2.34
C PRO A 71 -11.08 7.38 -3.29
N ASP A 72 -10.91 7.67 -4.57
CA ASP A 72 -11.98 7.53 -5.56
C ASP A 72 -12.29 6.05 -5.83
N GLY A 73 -11.28 5.20 -5.96
CA GLY A 73 -11.48 3.75 -6.11
C GLY A 73 -12.13 3.10 -4.88
N VAL A 74 -11.79 3.54 -3.67
CA VAL A 74 -12.43 3.07 -2.43
C VAL A 74 -13.90 3.42 -2.41
N GLU A 75 -14.26 4.66 -2.76
CA GLU A 75 -15.66 5.08 -2.84
C GLU A 75 -16.45 4.28 -3.87
N ILE A 76 -15.87 4.02 -5.05
CA ILE A 76 -16.52 3.19 -6.07
C ILE A 76 -16.76 1.76 -5.52
N SER A 77 -15.77 1.16 -4.87
CA SER A 77 -15.89 -0.19 -4.31
C SER A 77 -16.95 -0.30 -3.21
N ILE A 78 -17.12 0.73 -2.40
CA ILE A 78 -18.08 0.74 -1.27
C ILE A 78 -19.47 1.19 -1.73
N ASN A 79 -19.55 2.28 -2.48
CA ASN A 79 -20.80 3.01 -2.78
C ASN A 79 -21.25 2.86 -4.24
N GLY A 80 -20.48 2.15 -5.08
CA GLY A 80 -20.81 1.94 -6.50
C GLY A 80 -20.44 3.11 -7.41
N ALA A 81 -20.77 2.96 -8.69
CA ALA A 81 -20.40 3.89 -9.76
C ALA A 81 -20.92 5.31 -9.55
N GLU A 82 -22.06 5.48 -8.89
CA GLU A 82 -22.66 6.79 -8.59
C GLU A 82 -21.72 7.70 -7.79
N SER A 83 -20.83 7.11 -6.99
CA SER A 83 -19.83 7.86 -6.21
C SER A 83 -18.69 8.46 -7.07
N ALA A 84 -18.55 8.02 -8.32
CA ALA A 84 -17.49 8.43 -9.23
C ALA A 84 -17.76 9.77 -9.95
N GLY A 85 -18.90 10.43 -9.72
CA GLY A 85 -19.24 11.72 -10.32
C GLY A 85 -19.29 11.64 -11.85
N GLU A 86 -18.49 12.45 -12.54
CA GLU A 86 -18.44 12.48 -14.01
C GLU A 86 -18.01 11.17 -14.68
N TYR A 87 -17.35 10.27 -13.94
CA TYR A 87 -16.93 8.95 -14.43
C TYR A 87 -17.99 7.86 -14.25
N CYS A 88 -19.16 8.17 -13.68
CA CYS A 88 -20.21 7.22 -13.35
C CYS A 88 -20.57 6.29 -14.52
N ASP A 89 -20.87 6.86 -15.69
CA ASP A 89 -21.28 6.08 -16.86
C ASP A 89 -20.13 5.19 -17.37
N SER A 90 -18.90 5.68 -17.33
CA SER A 90 -17.71 4.91 -17.71
C SER A 90 -17.51 3.72 -16.79
N ILE A 91 -17.65 3.92 -15.47
CA ILE A 91 -17.54 2.85 -14.46
C ILE A 91 -18.64 1.79 -14.68
N LYS A 92 -19.88 2.21 -14.89
CA LYS A 92 -21.00 1.30 -15.20
C LYS A 92 -20.76 0.48 -16.46
N ALA A 93 -20.19 1.10 -17.50
CA ALA A 93 -19.86 0.41 -18.75
C ALA A 93 -18.75 -0.65 -18.55
N ILE A 94 -17.77 -0.40 -17.67
CA ILE A 94 -16.72 -1.35 -17.31
C ILE A 94 -17.30 -2.46 -16.43
N GLY A 95 -18.13 -2.13 -15.44
CA GLY A 95 -18.74 -3.08 -14.49
C GLY A 95 -17.78 -3.53 -13.38
N SER A 96 -18.23 -4.50 -12.57
CA SER A 96 -17.45 -5.09 -11.45
C SER A 96 -17.15 -4.14 -10.28
N GLU A 97 -18.00 -3.17 -10.01
CA GLU A 97 -17.83 -2.12 -9.01
C GLU A 97 -17.48 -2.65 -7.62
N LYS A 98 -18.13 -3.74 -7.17
CA LYS A 98 -17.86 -4.35 -5.85
C LYS A 98 -16.46 -4.97 -5.71
N ARG A 99 -15.76 -5.14 -6.82
CA ARG A 99 -14.40 -5.67 -6.88
C ARG A 99 -13.46 -4.70 -7.58
N TRP A 100 -13.74 -3.41 -7.42
CA TRP A 100 -13.01 -2.34 -8.07
C TRP A 100 -11.66 -2.11 -7.40
N GLN A 101 -10.57 -2.35 -8.13
CA GLN A 101 -9.20 -2.06 -7.70
C GLN A 101 -8.73 -0.69 -8.22
N ALA A 102 -9.11 -0.35 -9.44
CA ALA A 102 -8.66 0.82 -10.17
C ALA A 102 -9.06 2.16 -9.50
N ASN A 103 -8.55 3.26 -10.02
CA ASN A 103 -9.05 4.61 -9.70
C ASN A 103 -10.33 4.93 -10.51
N ALA A 104 -10.80 6.18 -10.46
CA ALA A 104 -12.02 6.59 -11.15
C ALA A 104 -11.91 6.56 -12.69
N THR A 105 -10.70 6.56 -13.24
CA THR A 105 -10.47 6.47 -14.69
C THR A 105 -10.29 5.03 -15.19
N GLY A 106 -10.41 4.03 -14.30
CA GLY A 106 -10.20 2.62 -14.63
C GLY A 106 -8.74 2.24 -14.80
N VAL A 107 -7.83 2.96 -14.12
CA VAL A 107 -6.40 2.66 -14.08
C VAL A 107 -6.04 2.05 -12.73
N ASP A 108 -5.38 0.91 -12.76
CA ASP A 108 -4.79 0.29 -11.59
C ASP A 108 -3.54 1.06 -11.15
N ILE A 109 -3.62 1.73 -10.01
CA ILE A 109 -2.55 2.62 -9.54
C ILE A 109 -1.28 1.84 -9.24
N ASN A 110 -1.39 0.60 -8.74
CA ASN A 110 -0.24 -0.25 -8.45
C ASN A 110 0.35 -0.94 -9.72
N HIS A 111 -0.14 -0.57 -10.90
CA HIS A 111 0.42 -0.85 -12.23
C HIS A 111 0.91 0.41 -12.95
N ASN A 112 0.84 1.58 -12.30
CA ASN A 112 1.08 2.87 -12.95
C ASN A 112 2.38 3.57 -12.55
N PHE A 113 3.21 2.95 -11.70
CA PHE A 113 4.54 3.49 -11.38
C PHE A 113 5.59 3.10 -12.43
N ASN A 114 6.65 3.93 -12.55
CA ASN A 114 7.68 3.75 -13.57
C ASN A 114 8.80 2.78 -13.08
N ALA A 115 8.44 1.52 -12.84
CA ALA A 115 9.36 0.43 -12.53
C ALA A 115 9.01 -0.78 -13.40
N GLY A 116 9.86 -1.12 -14.34
CA GLY A 116 9.55 -2.21 -15.29
C GLY A 116 8.27 -2.01 -16.10
N TRP A 117 7.66 -0.82 -16.08
CA TRP A 117 6.32 -0.54 -16.60
C TRP A 117 6.12 -0.95 -18.05
N LYS A 118 7.14 -0.78 -18.93
CA LYS A 118 7.03 -1.18 -20.34
C LYS A 118 6.85 -2.68 -20.51
N ALA A 119 7.56 -3.48 -19.70
CA ALA A 119 7.46 -4.93 -19.74
C ALA A 119 6.10 -5.38 -19.20
N LEU A 120 5.65 -4.81 -18.08
CA LEU A 120 4.33 -5.04 -17.53
C LEU A 120 3.24 -4.68 -18.55
N LYS A 121 3.34 -3.53 -19.23
CA LYS A 121 2.37 -3.09 -20.24
C LYS A 121 2.28 -4.05 -21.42
N ALA A 122 3.40 -4.59 -21.87
CA ALA A 122 3.41 -5.63 -22.90
C ALA A 122 2.70 -6.91 -22.44
N LEU A 123 2.88 -7.28 -21.17
CA LEU A 123 2.21 -8.43 -20.57
C LEU A 123 0.71 -8.19 -20.36
N GLU A 124 0.30 -6.99 -19.95
CA GLU A 124 -1.11 -6.58 -19.89
C GLU A 124 -1.79 -6.75 -21.26
N ILE A 125 -1.20 -6.21 -22.31
CA ILE A 125 -1.73 -6.32 -23.69
C ILE A 125 -1.84 -7.79 -24.11
N LYS A 126 -0.82 -8.61 -23.83
CA LYS A 126 -0.83 -10.06 -24.13
C LYS A 126 -1.97 -10.79 -23.41
N ASN A 127 -2.38 -10.30 -22.23
CA ASN A 127 -3.49 -10.83 -21.45
C ASN A 127 -4.85 -10.14 -21.78
N GLY A 128 -4.94 -9.33 -22.84
CA GLY A 128 -6.16 -8.66 -23.25
C GLY A 128 -6.50 -7.39 -22.47
N ILE A 129 -5.59 -6.90 -21.61
CA ILE A 129 -5.80 -5.71 -20.78
C ILE A 129 -5.22 -4.50 -21.53
N ASN A 130 -6.01 -3.88 -22.38
CA ASN A 130 -5.56 -2.78 -23.27
C ASN A 130 -6.38 -1.48 -23.15
N ALA A 131 -7.35 -1.46 -22.25
CA ALA A 131 -8.24 -0.34 -22.00
C ALA A 131 -8.57 -0.22 -20.51
N PRO A 132 -9.15 0.90 -20.04
CA PRO A 132 -9.64 1.06 -18.68
C PRO A 132 -10.42 -0.17 -18.20
N ALA A 133 -10.06 -0.66 -17.02
CA ALA A 133 -10.55 -1.91 -16.47
C ALA A 133 -10.72 -1.82 -14.94
N PRO A 134 -11.47 -2.71 -14.30
CA PRO A 134 -11.61 -2.70 -12.85
C PRO A 134 -10.29 -3.08 -12.14
N THR A 135 -9.35 -3.66 -12.84
CA THR A 135 -8.04 -4.12 -12.31
C THR A 135 -6.99 -4.22 -13.43
N ARG A 136 -5.72 -4.14 -13.05
CA ARG A 136 -4.54 -4.47 -13.88
C ARG A 136 -4.28 -3.60 -15.12
N PHE A 137 -5.06 -2.59 -15.39
CA PHE A 137 -4.77 -1.66 -16.47
C PHE A 137 -3.85 -0.54 -15.97
N GLY A 138 -2.58 -0.57 -16.32
CA GLY A 138 -1.55 0.36 -15.85
C GLY A 138 -1.53 1.73 -16.56
N GLY A 139 -2.63 2.13 -17.19
CA GLY A 139 -2.72 3.42 -17.90
C GLY A 139 -2.03 3.41 -19.27
N LYS A 140 -1.92 4.59 -19.89
CA LYS A 140 -1.28 4.78 -21.19
C LYS A 140 0.21 5.10 -21.07
N LEU A 141 0.62 5.68 -19.95
CA LEU A 141 1.98 6.06 -19.61
C LEU A 141 2.21 5.79 -18.10
N PRO A 142 3.45 5.55 -17.66
CA PRO A 142 3.75 5.46 -16.24
C PRO A 142 3.53 6.82 -15.56
N GLU A 143 3.09 6.81 -14.31
CA GLU A 143 2.77 8.01 -13.53
C GLU A 143 1.74 8.91 -14.25
N SER A 144 0.83 8.36 -15.07
CA SER A 144 -0.23 9.12 -15.75
C SER A 144 -1.32 9.57 -14.79
N GLU A 145 -1.53 8.84 -13.70
CA GLU A 145 -2.63 9.09 -12.77
C GLU A 145 -2.23 10.10 -11.68
N PRO A 146 -3.18 10.92 -11.21
CA PRO A 146 -2.90 11.90 -10.15
C PRO A 146 -2.41 11.23 -8.86
N GLU A 147 -2.91 10.04 -8.53
CA GLU A 147 -2.57 9.29 -7.34
C GLU A 147 -1.11 8.80 -7.40
N SER A 148 -0.70 8.15 -8.47
CA SER A 148 0.68 7.67 -8.65
C SER A 148 1.67 8.84 -8.71
N ARG A 149 1.32 9.94 -9.40
CA ARG A 149 2.13 11.18 -9.40
C ARG A 149 2.26 11.80 -8.01
N ALA A 150 1.15 11.83 -7.24
CA ALA A 150 1.18 12.37 -5.88
C ALA A 150 2.11 11.57 -4.97
N MET A 151 2.02 10.25 -5.01
CA MET A 151 2.89 9.35 -4.24
C MET A 151 4.36 9.46 -4.69
N ALA A 152 4.61 9.47 -6.00
CA ALA A 152 5.95 9.63 -6.54
C ALA A 152 6.57 10.98 -6.15
N ARG A 153 5.80 12.08 -6.24
CA ARG A 153 6.22 13.40 -5.80
C ARG A 153 6.49 13.46 -4.29
N LEU A 154 5.62 12.83 -3.49
CA LEU A 154 5.80 12.73 -2.04
C LEU A 154 7.14 12.08 -1.71
N CYS A 155 7.44 10.94 -2.33
CA CYS A 155 8.67 10.20 -2.07
C CYS A 155 9.92 10.95 -2.57
N ARG A 156 9.86 11.58 -3.75
CA ARG A 156 10.99 12.39 -4.28
C ARG A 156 11.30 13.63 -3.44
N ASN A 157 10.32 14.15 -2.71
CA ASN A 157 10.46 15.36 -1.87
C ASN A 157 10.74 15.03 -0.38
N ASN A 158 10.88 13.76 -0.04
CA ASN A 158 11.13 13.31 1.34
C ASN A 158 12.17 12.19 1.35
N ASP A 159 13.08 12.25 2.33
CA ASP A 159 14.10 11.23 2.50
C ASP A 159 13.55 10.06 3.33
N PHE A 160 12.67 9.26 2.71
CA PHE A 160 12.17 8.04 3.33
C PHE A 160 13.25 6.97 3.32
N ILE A 161 13.60 6.49 4.52
CA ILE A 161 14.56 5.38 4.66
C ILE A 161 13.93 4.02 4.38
N ARG A 162 12.59 3.96 4.35
CA ARG A 162 11.81 2.74 4.16
C ARG A 162 10.36 3.07 3.83
N ALA A 163 9.72 2.21 3.03
CA ALA A 163 8.31 2.33 2.68
C ALA A 163 7.57 1.00 2.82
N PHE A 164 6.29 1.08 3.21
CA PHE A 164 5.37 -0.05 3.30
C PHE A 164 4.11 0.26 2.51
N ALA A 165 3.80 -0.58 1.54
CA ALA A 165 2.54 -0.57 0.81
C ALA A 165 1.65 -1.68 1.37
N PHE A 166 0.51 -1.29 1.96
CA PHE A 166 -0.44 -2.26 2.52
C PHE A 166 -1.51 -2.58 1.50
N HIS A 167 -1.58 -3.85 1.17
CA HIS A 167 -2.51 -4.49 0.25
C HIS A 167 -3.30 -5.60 0.96
N SER A 168 -4.19 -6.23 0.28
CA SER A 168 -4.84 -7.48 0.67
C SER A 168 -5.14 -8.31 -0.58
N GLN A 169 -5.08 -9.61 -0.51
CA GLN A 169 -4.93 -10.50 0.62
C GLN A 169 -3.91 -11.61 0.29
N GLY A 170 -3.42 -12.33 1.31
CA GLY A 170 -2.53 -13.49 1.06
C GLY A 170 -1.66 -13.84 2.27
N GLU A 171 -1.57 -12.95 3.27
CA GLU A 171 -0.63 -13.09 4.41
C GLU A 171 0.81 -13.23 3.93
N GLU A 172 1.18 -12.38 2.96
CA GLU A 172 2.47 -12.40 2.29
C GLU A 172 3.21 -11.07 2.41
N ILE A 173 4.54 -11.13 2.28
CA ILE A 173 5.45 -9.98 2.29
C ILE A 173 6.32 -10.04 1.04
N TYR A 174 6.17 -9.07 0.14
CA TYR A 174 7.05 -8.88 -1.00
C TYR A 174 8.10 -7.82 -0.68
N TRP A 175 9.37 -8.07 -0.98
CA TRP A 175 10.50 -7.27 -0.51
C TRP A 175 11.53 -6.89 -1.58
N SER A 176 11.60 -7.62 -2.68
CA SER A 176 12.58 -7.45 -3.76
C SER A 176 11.95 -6.95 -5.05
N PHE A 177 12.76 -6.46 -5.99
CA PHE A 177 12.37 -6.19 -7.36
C PHE A 177 13.53 -6.47 -8.32
N GLY A 178 13.46 -7.59 -9.05
CA GLY A 178 14.51 -8.01 -9.97
C GLY A 178 15.87 -8.14 -9.29
N GLU A 179 16.88 -7.43 -9.80
CA GLU A 179 18.23 -7.39 -9.24
C GLU A 179 18.38 -6.32 -8.13
N TYR A 180 17.36 -5.50 -7.89
CA TYR A 180 17.38 -4.45 -6.87
C TYR A 180 17.08 -5.06 -5.49
N MET A 181 18.15 -5.22 -4.72
CA MET A 181 18.08 -5.73 -3.33
C MET A 181 18.78 -4.73 -2.40
N PRO A 182 18.06 -3.74 -1.87
CA PRO A 182 18.66 -2.79 -0.94
C PRO A 182 19.27 -3.49 0.28
N GLU A 183 20.35 -2.89 0.82
CA GLU A 183 21.02 -3.43 1.99
C GLU A 183 20.05 -3.71 3.14
N ASN A 184 20.19 -4.87 3.75
CA ASN A 184 19.34 -5.35 4.86
C ASN A 184 17.85 -5.55 4.54
N ALA A 185 17.37 -5.33 3.29
CA ALA A 185 15.96 -5.49 2.97
C ALA A 185 15.48 -6.93 3.26
N ARG A 186 16.27 -7.94 2.92
CA ARG A 186 15.94 -9.34 3.20
C ARG A 186 15.83 -9.63 4.69
N LEU A 187 16.81 -9.23 5.49
CA LEU A 187 16.80 -9.43 6.95
C LEU A 187 15.61 -8.73 7.61
N GLN A 188 15.28 -7.54 7.13
CA GLN A 188 14.09 -6.82 7.59
C GLN A 188 12.81 -7.58 7.23
N GLY A 189 12.70 -8.10 6.00
CA GLY A 189 11.58 -8.93 5.57
C GLY A 189 11.44 -10.20 6.42
N GLU A 190 12.54 -10.90 6.70
CA GLU A 190 12.55 -12.08 7.57
C GLU A 190 12.06 -11.77 8.99
N LEU A 191 12.49 -10.63 9.56
CA LEU A 191 12.00 -10.16 10.87
C LEU A 191 10.50 -9.84 10.83
N LEU A 192 10.03 -9.16 9.77
CA LEU A 192 8.60 -8.85 9.62
C LEU A 192 7.76 -10.12 9.47
N ALA A 193 8.27 -11.10 8.73
CA ALA A 193 7.62 -12.40 8.54
C ALA A 193 7.51 -13.17 9.87
N GLU A 194 8.58 -13.20 10.67
CA GLU A 194 8.58 -13.83 12.00
C GLU A 194 7.56 -13.17 12.93
N LEU A 195 7.50 -11.83 12.96
CA LEU A 195 6.62 -11.09 13.86
C LEU A 195 5.15 -11.18 13.47
N SER A 196 4.83 -11.31 12.18
CA SER A 196 3.46 -11.40 11.67
C SER A 196 2.98 -12.83 11.46
N GLY A 197 3.90 -13.78 11.31
CA GLY A 197 3.62 -15.13 10.82
C GLY A 197 3.23 -15.15 9.34
N TYR A 198 3.55 -14.09 8.59
CA TYR A 198 3.33 -14.01 7.14
C TYR A 198 4.50 -14.65 6.39
N THR A 199 4.27 -15.04 5.15
CA THR A 199 5.28 -15.67 4.32
C THR A 199 6.00 -14.64 3.47
N MET A 200 7.33 -14.69 3.42
CA MET A 200 8.06 -13.94 2.40
C MET A 200 7.86 -14.61 1.05
N SER A 201 7.40 -13.85 0.08
CA SER A 201 7.10 -14.34 -1.26
C SER A 201 7.66 -13.39 -2.34
N GLU A 202 7.76 -13.89 -3.53
CA GLU A 202 8.08 -13.11 -4.72
C GLU A 202 6.86 -13.09 -5.65
N PRO A 203 6.40 -11.90 -6.07
CA PRO A 203 5.31 -11.82 -7.02
C PRO A 203 5.74 -12.36 -8.39
N ASP A 204 4.79 -12.84 -9.16
CA ASP A 204 5.02 -13.30 -10.52
C ASP A 204 4.05 -12.67 -11.53
N GLY A 205 4.32 -12.86 -12.81
CA GLY A 205 3.44 -12.47 -13.89
C GLY A 205 3.05 -11.00 -13.87
N LEU A 206 1.75 -10.72 -13.83
CA LEU A 206 1.19 -9.36 -13.82
C LEU A 206 1.36 -8.63 -12.48
N ALA A 207 1.85 -9.28 -11.44
CA ALA A 207 2.13 -8.64 -10.16
C ALA A 207 3.57 -8.07 -10.08
N VAL A 208 4.37 -8.20 -11.13
CA VAL A 208 5.76 -7.73 -11.20
C VAL A 208 5.85 -6.47 -12.04
N GLY A 209 6.44 -5.43 -11.48
CA GLY A 209 6.61 -4.13 -12.15
C GLY A 209 5.37 -3.24 -12.07
N GLY A 210 5.57 -1.95 -12.33
CA GLY A 210 4.51 -0.94 -12.25
C GLY A 210 3.99 -0.65 -10.85
N GLY A 211 4.37 -1.43 -9.83
CA GLY A 211 3.96 -1.27 -8.45
C GLY A 211 4.76 -0.22 -7.68
N PHE A 212 4.14 0.34 -6.64
CA PHE A 212 4.77 1.35 -5.79
C PHE A 212 6.03 0.82 -5.10
N LYS A 213 6.00 -0.39 -4.53
CA LYS A 213 7.15 -1.02 -3.87
C LYS A 213 8.31 -1.18 -4.86
N ASP A 214 8.06 -1.72 -6.05
CA ASP A 214 9.06 -1.93 -7.09
C ASP A 214 9.72 -0.62 -7.51
N TRP A 215 8.90 0.40 -7.74
CA TRP A 215 9.35 1.73 -8.08
C TRP A 215 10.19 2.39 -6.97
N PHE A 216 9.80 2.22 -5.71
CA PHE A 216 10.53 2.78 -4.58
C PHE A 216 11.92 2.13 -4.44
N VAL A 217 11.97 0.80 -4.51
CA VAL A 217 13.23 0.03 -4.45
C VAL A 217 14.17 0.43 -5.60
N GLU A 218 13.66 0.46 -6.85
CA GLU A 218 14.46 0.83 -8.02
C GLU A 218 14.94 2.28 -7.97
N THR A 219 14.08 3.21 -7.54
CA THR A 219 14.38 4.66 -7.57
C THR A 219 15.32 5.09 -6.47
N PHE A 220 15.14 4.58 -5.24
CA PHE A 220 15.83 5.08 -4.05
C PHE A 220 16.87 4.11 -3.51
N ASN A 221 16.95 2.89 -4.03
CA ASN A 221 17.78 1.81 -3.48
C ASN A 221 17.61 1.67 -1.95
N SER A 222 16.39 1.81 -1.50
CA SER A 222 15.99 1.74 -0.08
C SER A 222 14.94 0.66 0.12
N PRO A 223 14.90 -0.02 1.29
CA PRO A 223 13.94 -1.08 1.53
C PRO A 223 12.49 -0.62 1.37
N ALA A 224 11.72 -1.37 0.60
CA ALA A 224 10.27 -1.23 0.55
C ALA A 224 9.61 -2.61 0.55
N PHE A 225 8.42 -2.66 1.16
CA PHE A 225 7.68 -3.89 1.35
C PHE A 225 6.23 -3.72 0.89
N THR A 226 5.71 -4.72 0.19
CA THR A 226 4.28 -4.90 0.05
C THR A 226 3.84 -5.89 1.14
N ILE A 227 2.85 -5.52 1.92
CA ILE A 227 2.26 -6.35 2.97
C ILE A 227 0.85 -6.71 2.56
N GLU A 228 0.62 -7.96 2.19
CA GLU A 228 -0.69 -8.50 1.80
C GLU A 228 -1.43 -8.96 3.07
N ILE A 229 -2.22 -8.06 3.68
CA ILE A 229 -2.88 -8.35 4.95
C ILE A 229 -4.04 -9.33 4.81
N GLY A 230 -4.18 -10.19 5.82
CA GLY A 230 -5.32 -11.10 5.95
C GLY A 230 -5.40 -12.17 4.87
N ASN A 231 -6.41 -13.01 4.98
CA ASN A 231 -6.64 -14.13 4.07
C ASN A 231 -8.12 -14.20 3.69
N GLY A 232 -8.43 -14.80 2.55
CA GLY A 232 -9.82 -14.97 2.09
C GLY A 232 -10.09 -14.37 0.72
N LYS A 233 -11.14 -13.57 0.59
CA LYS A 233 -11.56 -12.99 -0.68
C LYS A 233 -11.87 -11.51 -0.53
N ASN A 234 -11.19 -10.68 -1.31
CA ASN A 234 -11.42 -9.23 -1.34
C ASN A 234 -12.81 -8.86 -1.90
N PRO A 235 -13.43 -7.80 -1.37
CA PRO A 235 -13.00 -7.04 -0.19
C PRO A 235 -13.08 -7.89 1.08
N LEU A 236 -12.03 -7.82 1.93
CA LEU A 236 -12.05 -8.49 3.22
C LEU A 236 -13.15 -7.88 4.11
N PRO A 237 -13.92 -8.70 4.86
CA PRO A 237 -14.98 -8.20 5.69
C PRO A 237 -14.45 -7.43 6.91
N ILE A 238 -15.22 -6.45 7.38
CA ILE A 238 -14.87 -5.64 8.56
C ILE A 238 -14.69 -6.49 9.84
N SER A 239 -15.34 -7.65 9.91
CA SER A 239 -15.18 -8.60 11.03
C SER A 239 -13.75 -9.10 11.20
N ASP A 240 -12.93 -9.06 10.17
CA ASP A 240 -11.56 -9.56 10.20
C ASP A 240 -10.58 -8.52 10.75
N LEU A 241 -11.01 -7.25 10.90
CA LEU A 241 -10.18 -6.13 11.31
C LEU A 241 -9.36 -6.43 12.57
N GLU A 242 -10.01 -6.80 13.67
CA GLU A 242 -9.34 -6.98 14.96
C GLU A 242 -8.37 -8.19 14.92
N GLY A 243 -8.76 -9.28 14.24
CA GLY A 243 -7.89 -10.44 14.09
C GLY A 243 -6.62 -10.13 13.29
N ILE A 244 -6.76 -9.40 12.19
CA ILE A 244 -5.63 -8.95 11.37
C ILE A 244 -4.76 -7.96 12.15
N TYR A 245 -5.38 -6.99 12.82
CA TYR A 245 -4.67 -5.98 13.62
C TYR A 245 -3.84 -6.62 14.74
N GLU A 246 -4.44 -7.47 15.54
CA GLU A 246 -3.77 -8.15 16.66
C GLU A 246 -2.54 -8.95 16.19
N ARG A 247 -2.64 -9.57 15.03
CA ARG A 247 -1.54 -10.31 14.41
C ARG A 247 -0.41 -9.40 13.93
N LEU A 248 -0.74 -8.20 13.44
CA LEU A 248 0.22 -7.29 12.80
C LEU A 248 0.79 -6.21 13.74
N LYS A 249 0.16 -5.90 14.85
CA LYS A 249 0.51 -4.72 15.67
C LYS A 249 1.99 -4.68 16.11
N GLN A 250 2.59 -5.82 16.42
CA GLN A 250 4.01 -5.88 16.78
C GLN A 250 4.91 -5.64 15.57
N MET A 251 4.59 -6.25 14.43
CA MET A 251 5.28 -6.02 13.16
C MET A 251 5.19 -4.52 12.76
N LEU A 252 4.02 -3.90 12.88
CA LEU A 252 3.82 -2.49 12.56
C LEU A 252 4.68 -1.58 13.45
N LEU A 253 4.78 -1.86 14.75
CA LEU A 253 5.65 -1.08 15.65
C LEU A 253 7.13 -1.25 15.27
N ILE A 254 7.57 -2.49 15.05
CA ILE A 254 8.97 -2.79 14.67
C ILE A 254 9.31 -2.17 13.32
N SER A 255 8.37 -2.11 12.39
CA SER A 255 8.55 -1.45 11.08
C SER A 255 8.97 0.02 11.19
N ILE A 256 8.63 0.69 12.29
CA ILE A 256 9.00 2.09 12.53
C ILE A 256 10.42 2.19 13.09
N VAL A 257 10.79 1.30 14.00
CA VAL A 257 12.00 1.43 14.83
C VAL A 257 13.23 0.71 14.30
N MET A 258 13.05 -0.33 13.48
CA MET A 258 14.16 -1.09 12.90
C MET A 258 15.04 -0.29 11.93
#